data_e9d4a1bf23d61ac8e65aea3c563c909b
#
_entry.id   e9d4a1bf23d61ac8e65aea3c563c909b
#
_cell.length_a   1.000
_cell.length_b   1.000
_cell.length_c   1.000
_cell.angle_alpha   90.00
_cell.angle_beta   90.00
_cell.angle_gamma   90.00
#
_symmetry.space_group_name_H-M   'P 1'
#
loop_
_entity.id
_entity.type
_entity.pdbx_description
1 polymer ?
#
loop_
_entity_poly.entity_id
_entity_poly.type
_entity_poly.pdbx_seq_one_letter_code
_entity_poly.pdbx_strand_id
1 'polypeptide(L)'
;MNKTKLEYIWLDGYKPTANLRSKTKVIEDFGGKLEDCPMWSFDGSSTMQAEGGSSDCLLKPVALHPDPVRKNAFLVMTEVLNADGSAHISNGRATIDDDDDDFWFGFEQEYFF
;
A
#
# COMPACT_ATOMS: atom_id res chain seq x y z
N MET A 1 3.10 -25.58 9.80
CA MET A 1 2.31 -24.33 9.70
C MET A 1 3.25 -23.17 9.59
N ASN A 2 3.32 -22.57 8.40
CA ASN A 2 4.16 -21.40 8.14
C ASN A 2 3.34 -20.12 8.35
N LYS A 3 3.85 -19.25 9.18
CA LYS A 3 3.24 -17.94 9.38
C LYS A 3 4.13 -16.88 8.75
N THR A 4 3.52 -16.00 7.96
CA THR A 4 4.20 -14.93 7.24
C THR A 4 3.60 -13.59 7.63
N LYS A 5 4.46 -12.61 7.84
CA LYS A 5 4.05 -11.23 8.13
C LYS A 5 3.96 -10.48 6.81
N LEU A 6 2.83 -9.87 6.54
CA LEU A 6 2.64 -9.00 5.38
C LEU A 6 2.43 -7.58 5.90
N GLU A 7 3.41 -6.72 5.71
CA GLU A 7 3.28 -5.31 6.07
C GLU A 7 2.72 -4.55 4.88
N TYR A 8 1.46 -4.14 5.00
CA TYR A 8 0.76 -3.35 3.99
C TYR A 8 1.11 -1.88 4.18
N ILE A 9 1.60 -1.26 3.12
CA ILE A 9 2.10 0.11 3.13
C ILE A 9 1.26 0.95 2.16
N TRP A 10 0.81 2.12 2.61
CA TRP A 10 0.05 3.05 1.75
C TRP A 10 0.39 4.50 2.08
N LEU A 11 0.00 5.40 1.19
CA LEU A 11 0.11 6.83 1.39
C LEU A 11 -1.22 7.37 1.89
N ASP A 12 -1.16 8.20 2.93
CA ASP A 12 -2.36 8.79 3.51
C ASP A 12 -2.86 10.00 2.71
N GLY A 13 -3.88 10.69 3.23
CA GLY A 13 -4.49 11.84 2.59
C GLY A 13 -4.01 13.19 3.07
N TYR A 14 -2.93 13.25 3.83
CA TYR A 14 -2.42 14.53 4.33
C TYR A 14 -1.86 15.40 3.22
N LYS A 15 -2.04 16.72 3.37
CA LYS A 15 -1.58 17.73 2.45
C LYS A 15 -0.59 18.64 3.17
N PRO A 16 0.41 19.22 2.47
CA PRO A 16 0.69 19.09 1.02
C PRO A 16 1.43 17.80 0.67
N THR A 17 1.95 17.08 1.65
CA THR A 17 2.72 15.86 1.44
C THR A 17 2.06 14.70 2.20
N ALA A 18 1.78 13.62 1.49
CA ALA A 18 1.26 12.40 2.09
C ALA A 18 2.32 11.72 2.96
N ASN A 19 1.87 11.07 4.04
CA ASN A 19 2.72 10.27 4.91
C ASN A 19 2.56 8.80 4.58
N LEU A 20 3.63 8.04 4.78
CA LEU A 20 3.57 6.59 4.70
C LEU A 20 2.88 6.04 5.95
N ARG A 21 1.94 5.13 5.73
CA ARG A 21 1.27 4.37 6.76
C ARG A 21 1.51 2.89 6.53
N SER A 22 1.46 2.12 7.58
CA SER A 22 1.54 0.67 7.44
C SER A 22 0.79 -0.04 8.55
N LYS A 23 0.43 -1.28 8.27
CA LYS A 23 -0.05 -2.23 9.27
C LYS A 23 0.27 -3.63 8.80
N THR A 24 0.45 -4.55 9.74
CA THR A 24 0.93 -5.89 9.45
C THR A 24 -0.15 -6.92 9.70
N LYS A 25 -0.31 -7.82 8.74
CA LYS A 25 -1.16 -8.98 8.82
C LYS A 25 -0.29 -10.23 8.88
N VAL A 26 -0.65 -11.16 9.75
CA VAL A 26 0.00 -12.47 9.80
C VAL A 26 -0.93 -13.47 9.13
N ILE A 27 -0.43 -14.15 8.11
CA ILE A 27 -1.20 -15.17 7.41
C ILE A 27 -0.47 -16.52 7.44
N GLU A 28 -1.23 -17.58 7.28
CA GLU A 28 -0.70 -18.94 7.22
C GLU A 28 -0.52 -19.37 5.76
N ASP A 29 0.54 -20.15 5.51
CA ASP A 29 0.78 -20.80 4.22
C ASP A 29 0.76 -19.83 3.03
N PHE A 30 1.45 -18.70 3.18
CA PHE A 30 1.57 -17.70 2.12
C PHE A 30 2.32 -18.28 0.92
N GLY A 31 1.74 -18.15 -0.29
CA GLY A 31 2.33 -18.70 -1.50
C GLY A 31 3.52 -17.93 -2.06
N GLY A 32 3.80 -16.71 -1.56
CA GLY A 32 4.97 -15.93 -1.96
C GLY A 32 4.80 -15.06 -3.18
N LYS A 33 3.58 -14.92 -3.69
CA LYS A 33 3.30 -14.12 -4.89
C LYS A 33 2.35 -12.98 -4.57
N LEU A 34 2.37 -11.95 -5.42
CA LEU A 34 1.49 -10.79 -5.26
C LEU A 34 0.01 -11.19 -5.24
N GLU A 35 -0.39 -12.11 -6.13
CA GLU A 35 -1.76 -12.57 -6.19
C GLU A 35 -2.22 -13.34 -4.95
N ASP A 36 -1.28 -13.78 -4.12
CA ASP A 36 -1.60 -14.45 -2.86
C ASP A 36 -1.85 -13.45 -1.73
N CYS A 37 -1.60 -12.17 -1.94
CA CYS A 37 -1.83 -11.14 -0.94
C CYS A 37 -3.31 -10.76 -0.93
N PRO A 38 -4.01 -10.94 0.22
CA PRO A 38 -5.41 -10.58 0.28
C PRO A 38 -5.64 -9.07 0.24
N MET A 39 -6.78 -8.65 -0.27
CA MET A 39 -7.27 -7.29 -0.05
C MET A 39 -7.44 -7.06 1.45
N TRP A 40 -7.18 -5.83 1.89
CA TRP A 40 -7.41 -5.46 3.27
C TRP A 40 -8.13 -4.12 3.35
N SER A 41 -8.50 -3.72 4.53
CA SER A 41 -9.21 -2.48 4.76
C SER A 41 -8.61 -1.73 5.95
N PHE A 42 -8.92 -0.45 6.04
CA PHE A 42 -8.50 0.38 7.15
C PHE A 42 -9.49 1.51 7.38
N ASP A 43 -9.42 2.11 8.56
CA ASP A 43 -10.25 3.28 8.89
C ASP A 43 -9.58 4.55 8.35
N GLY A 44 -10.14 5.08 7.27
CA GLY A 44 -9.61 6.26 6.61
C GLY A 44 -9.81 7.56 7.37
N SER A 45 -10.60 7.57 8.45
CA SER A 45 -10.82 8.79 9.22
C SER A 45 -9.56 9.24 9.96
N SER A 46 -8.73 8.30 10.39
CA SER A 46 -7.46 8.61 11.07
C SER A 46 -6.33 8.98 10.13
N THR A 47 -6.51 8.83 8.82
CA THR A 47 -5.51 9.07 7.80
C THR A 47 -5.88 10.18 6.82
N MET A 48 -6.91 10.97 7.13
CA MET A 48 -7.43 12.03 6.27
C MET A 48 -7.90 11.52 4.91
N GLN A 49 -8.47 10.32 4.86
CA GLN A 49 -8.93 9.68 3.64
C GLN A 49 -10.43 9.37 3.63
N ALA A 50 -11.09 9.53 4.78
CA ALA A 50 -12.54 9.36 4.86
C ALA A 50 -13.12 10.15 6.02
N GLU A 51 -14.43 10.37 5.99
CA GLU A 51 -15.15 10.97 7.10
C GLU A 51 -15.65 9.91 8.06
N GLY A 52 -15.84 10.27 9.33
CA GLY A 52 -16.13 9.34 10.43
C GLY A 52 -17.39 8.49 10.26
N GLY A 53 -18.35 8.92 9.45
CA GLY A 53 -19.61 8.20 9.25
C GLY A 53 -19.54 7.10 8.19
N SER A 54 -18.53 7.10 7.33
CA SER A 54 -18.33 6.11 6.26
C SER A 54 -16.83 6.04 5.98
N SER A 55 -16.12 5.41 6.91
CA SER A 55 -14.67 5.57 7.01
C SER A 55 -13.84 4.43 6.42
N ASP A 56 -14.48 3.35 5.95
CA ASP A 56 -13.73 2.20 5.44
C ASP A 56 -13.14 2.48 4.06
N CYS A 57 -11.83 2.31 3.97
CA CYS A 57 -11.08 2.30 2.71
C CYS A 57 -10.46 0.94 2.51
N LEU A 58 -10.17 0.59 1.26
CA LEU A 58 -9.56 -0.68 0.90
C LEU A 58 -8.09 -0.48 0.51
N LEU A 59 -7.29 -1.50 0.80
CA LEU A 59 -5.89 -1.59 0.40
C LEU A 59 -5.77 -2.70 -0.65
N LYS A 60 -5.42 -2.31 -1.87
CA LYS A 60 -5.20 -3.26 -2.97
C LYS A 60 -3.70 -3.48 -3.15
N PRO A 61 -3.19 -4.71 -2.94
CA PRO A 61 -1.78 -5.01 -3.18
C PRO A 61 -1.39 -4.75 -4.65
N VAL A 62 -0.28 -4.03 -4.84
CA VAL A 62 0.23 -3.72 -6.18
C VAL A 62 1.69 -4.10 -6.39
N ALA A 63 2.46 -4.30 -5.30
CA ALA A 63 3.83 -4.77 -5.39
C ALA A 63 4.20 -5.53 -4.12
N LEU A 64 5.05 -6.53 -4.26
CA LEU A 64 5.48 -7.40 -3.17
C LEU A 64 7.00 -7.47 -3.15
N HIS A 65 7.59 -7.22 -1.97
CA HIS A 65 9.03 -7.29 -1.78
C HIS A 65 9.35 -8.06 -0.49
N PRO A 66 10.39 -8.91 -0.48
CA PRO A 66 10.84 -9.49 0.77
C PRO A 66 11.25 -8.40 1.76
N ASP A 67 10.91 -8.57 3.02
CA ASP A 67 11.34 -7.63 4.06
C ASP A 67 12.83 -7.82 4.31
N PRO A 68 13.65 -6.77 4.15
CA PRO A 68 15.09 -6.91 4.33
C PRO A 68 15.53 -7.07 5.79
N VAL A 69 14.63 -6.82 6.74
CA VAL A 69 14.95 -6.78 8.17
C VAL A 69 14.32 -7.93 8.95
N ARG A 70 13.06 -8.25 8.67
CA ARG A 70 12.32 -9.26 9.43
C ARG A 70 12.28 -10.59 8.67
N LYS A 71 12.40 -11.70 9.43
CA LYS A 71 12.28 -13.04 8.85
C LYS A 71 10.81 -13.37 8.58
N ASN A 72 10.58 -14.16 7.56
CA ASN A 72 9.24 -14.62 7.15
C ASN A 72 8.29 -13.43 7.02
N ALA A 73 8.75 -12.41 6.31
CA ALA A 73 8.01 -11.16 6.18
C ALA A 73 8.19 -10.56 4.78
N PHE A 74 7.15 -9.85 4.35
CA PHE A 74 7.13 -9.13 3.09
C PHE A 74 6.59 -7.75 3.28
N LEU A 75 7.07 -6.83 2.45
CA LEU A 75 6.49 -5.49 2.31
C LEU A 75 5.52 -5.54 1.14
N VAL A 76 4.29 -5.13 1.39
CA VAL A 76 3.22 -5.14 0.40
C VAL A 76 2.85 -3.69 0.10
N MET A 77 3.30 -3.18 -1.04
CA MET A 77 2.88 -1.84 -1.46
C MET A 77 1.45 -1.92 -1.96
N THR A 78 0.63 -0.97 -1.53
CA THR A 78 -0.79 -0.97 -1.85
C THR A 78 -1.23 0.37 -2.42
N GLU A 79 -2.36 0.36 -3.10
CA GLU A 79 -3.09 1.56 -3.48
C GLU A 79 -4.42 1.62 -2.74
N VAL A 80 -4.90 2.83 -2.49
CA VAL A 80 -6.12 3.04 -1.71
C VAL A 80 -7.34 3.10 -2.62
N LEU A 81 -8.35 2.32 -2.28
CA LEU A 81 -9.64 2.33 -2.98
C LEU A 81 -10.74 2.75 -2.01
N ASN A 82 -11.82 3.28 -2.57
CA ASN A 82 -13.06 3.48 -1.82
C ASN A 82 -13.69 2.12 -1.50
N ALA A 83 -14.66 2.12 -0.60
CA ALA A 83 -15.35 0.88 -0.20
C ALA A 83 -16.03 0.18 -1.37
N ASP A 84 -16.42 0.92 -2.41
CA ASP A 84 -17.04 0.36 -3.63
C ASP A 84 -16.02 -0.17 -4.65
N GLY A 85 -14.73 -0.07 -4.35
CA GLY A 85 -13.65 -0.55 -5.22
C GLY A 85 -13.12 0.48 -6.21
N SER A 86 -13.72 1.67 -6.30
CA SER A 86 -13.21 2.74 -7.17
C SER A 86 -11.96 3.37 -6.55
N ALA A 87 -11.11 3.98 -7.37
CA ALA A 87 -9.89 4.63 -6.89
C ALA A 87 -10.25 5.79 -5.94
N HIS A 88 -9.59 5.81 -4.77
CA HIS A 88 -9.75 6.91 -3.82
C HIS A 88 -9.12 8.18 -4.41
N ILE A 89 -9.66 9.35 -4.05
CA ILE A 89 -9.16 10.62 -4.56
C ILE A 89 -7.67 10.85 -4.22
N SER A 90 -7.20 10.28 -3.13
CA SER A 90 -5.78 10.36 -2.74
C SER A 90 -4.88 9.37 -3.48
N ASN A 91 -5.44 8.49 -4.30
CA ASN A 91 -4.70 7.42 -4.98
C ASN A 91 -4.02 7.94 -6.24
N GLY A 92 -2.77 8.45 -6.08
CA GLY A 92 -2.00 8.95 -7.22
C GLY A 92 -1.58 7.85 -8.18
N ARG A 93 -1.38 6.62 -7.70
CA ARG A 93 -0.99 5.50 -8.57
C ARG A 93 -2.03 5.23 -9.65
N ALA A 94 -3.30 5.35 -9.31
CA ALA A 94 -4.40 5.10 -10.25
C ALA A 94 -4.44 6.10 -11.41
N THR A 95 -3.72 7.21 -11.32
CA THR A 95 -3.65 8.22 -12.39
C THR A 95 -2.48 7.98 -13.34
N ILE A 96 -1.63 7.00 -13.06
CA ILE A 96 -0.45 6.70 -13.89
C ILE A 96 -0.88 5.78 -15.02
N ASP A 97 -0.50 6.15 -16.23
CA ASP A 97 -0.75 5.34 -17.43
C ASP A 97 0.46 4.44 -17.65
N ASP A 98 0.23 3.12 -17.68
CA ASP A 98 1.29 2.13 -17.87
C ASP A 98 1.75 2.02 -19.34
N ASP A 99 1.01 2.62 -20.27
CA ASP A 99 1.31 2.49 -21.69
C ASP A 99 2.41 3.43 -22.16
N ASP A 100 2.98 4.18 -21.25
CA ASP A 100 3.89 5.21 -21.67
C ASP A 100 5.30 4.84 -21.27
N ASP A 101 6.08 4.16 -22.02
CA ASP A 101 6.87 4.33 -22.50
C ASP A 101 8.24 4.18 -22.67
N ASP A 102 8.87 4.75 -23.36
CA ASP A 102 10.29 4.81 -23.70
C ASP A 102 11.14 5.68 -22.74
N PHE A 103 10.53 6.22 -21.69
CA PHE A 103 11.25 7.03 -20.72
C PHE A 103 11.95 6.18 -19.66
N TRP A 104 13.17 6.55 -19.34
CA TRP A 104 13.94 5.93 -18.26
C TRP A 104 13.92 6.88 -17.07
N PHE A 105 13.57 6.36 -15.91
CA PHE A 105 13.52 7.12 -14.69
C PHE A 105 14.50 6.57 -13.67
N GLY A 106 15.15 7.47 -12.93
CA GLY A 106 16.01 7.11 -11.82
C GLY A 106 15.77 8.07 -10.67
N PHE A 107 15.83 7.56 -9.46
CA PHE A 107 15.67 8.38 -8.26
C PHE A 107 16.96 8.32 -7.45
N GLU A 108 17.40 9.48 -6.99
CA GLU A 108 18.51 9.59 -6.06
C GLU A 108 17.99 10.11 -4.73
N GLN A 109 18.22 9.37 -3.67
CA GLN A 109 17.82 9.80 -2.34
C GLN A 109 19.02 10.47 -1.66
N GLU A 110 18.86 11.72 -1.32
CA GLU A 110 19.93 12.50 -0.68
C GLU A 110 19.44 13.11 0.63
N TYR A 111 20.31 13.17 1.62
CA TYR A 111 19.98 13.79 2.88
C TYR A 111 21.26 14.29 3.56
N PHE A 112 21.09 15.23 4.48
CA PHE A 112 22.18 15.75 5.30
C PHE A 112 22.05 15.20 6.72
N PHE A 113 23.19 14.95 7.32
CA PHE A 113 23.23 14.57 8.73
C PHE A 113 23.10 15.79 9.62
#